data_d96224ae8dbae6cb7d78ac92bb871269
#
_entry.id   d96224ae8dbae6cb7d78ac92bb871269
#
_cell.length_a   1.000
_cell.length_b   1.000
_cell.length_c   1.000
_cell.angle_alpha   90.00
_cell.angle_beta   90.00
_cell.angle_gamma   90.00
#
_symmetry.space_group_name_H-M   'P 1'
#
loop_
_entity.id
_entity.type
_entity.pdbx_description
1 polymer ?
#
loop_
_entity_poly.entity_id
_entity_poly.type
_entity_poly.pdbx_seq_one_letter_code
_entity_poly.pdbx_strand_id
1 'polypeptide(L)'
;MKKIIAMVSLFLCLIALLTMVFADTYTVKNGDSMWKIAMKYQIGLKEIIAANTQISNPSLIYPNQKLTILNIDSIKTVDREVIRLCNIERQKKGLPAITENWELSRVARDKSMDMAQKNTLVLQVQHTDRHLI
;
A
#
# COMPACT_ATOMS: atom_id res chain seq x y z
N MET A 1 -29.31 -26.62 -22.58
CA MET A 1 -29.40 -25.23 -22.08
C MET A 1 -29.32 -25.16 -20.54
N LYS A 2 -30.16 -25.86 -19.76
CA LYS A 2 -30.15 -25.81 -18.28
C LYS A 2 -28.79 -26.19 -17.65
N LYS A 3 -28.07 -27.20 -18.19
CA LYS A 3 -26.75 -27.62 -17.67
C LYS A 3 -25.63 -26.55 -17.93
N ILE A 4 -25.71 -25.84 -19.06
CA ILE A 4 -24.75 -24.77 -19.40
C ILE A 4 -24.97 -23.58 -18.48
N ILE A 5 -26.23 -23.22 -18.23
CA ILE A 5 -26.58 -22.12 -17.31
C ILE A 5 -26.08 -22.42 -15.89
N ALA A 6 -26.24 -23.65 -15.41
CA ALA A 6 -25.74 -24.06 -14.11
C ALA A 6 -24.21 -24.04 -14.00
N MET A 7 -23.48 -24.44 -15.05
CA MET A 7 -22.01 -24.34 -15.08
C MET A 7 -21.53 -22.90 -15.11
N VAL A 8 -22.18 -22.03 -15.90
CA VAL A 8 -21.82 -20.58 -15.94
C VAL A 8 -22.11 -19.91 -14.60
N SER A 9 -23.24 -20.24 -13.95
CA SER A 9 -23.56 -19.72 -12.62
C SER A 9 -22.56 -20.18 -11.55
N LEU A 10 -22.14 -21.45 -11.59
CA LEU A 10 -21.14 -21.99 -10.68
C LEU A 10 -19.76 -21.33 -10.91
N PHE A 11 -19.37 -21.10 -12.15
CA PHE A 11 -18.12 -20.42 -12.52
C PHE A 11 -18.12 -18.95 -12.09
N LEU A 12 -19.24 -18.24 -12.26
CA LEU A 12 -19.42 -16.87 -11.80
C LEU A 12 -19.33 -16.76 -10.27
N CYS A 13 -19.91 -17.74 -9.56
CA CYS A 13 -19.85 -17.81 -8.09
C CYS A 13 -18.41 -18.10 -7.60
N LEU A 14 -17.65 -18.93 -8.33
CA LEU A 14 -16.25 -19.24 -8.00
C LEU A 14 -15.33 -18.04 -8.20
N ILE A 15 -15.58 -17.20 -9.21
CA ILE A 15 -14.83 -15.96 -9.45
C ILE A 15 -15.08 -14.92 -8.34
N ALA A 16 -16.30 -14.85 -7.79
CA ALA A 16 -16.65 -13.94 -6.70
C ALA A 16 -15.94 -14.29 -5.38
N LEU A 17 -15.44 -15.52 -5.20
CA LEU A 17 -14.69 -15.95 -4.02
C LEU A 17 -13.20 -15.56 -4.06
N LEU A 18 -12.68 -15.11 -5.20
CA LEU A 18 -11.25 -14.82 -5.38
C LEU A 18 -10.80 -13.40 -4.96
N THR A 19 -11.73 -12.57 -4.49
CA THR A 19 -11.40 -11.21 -4.01
C THR A 19 -11.48 -11.10 -2.49
N MET A 20 -10.83 -12.00 -1.75
CA MET A 20 -10.56 -11.74 -0.34
C MET A 20 -9.40 -10.75 -0.24
N VAL A 21 -9.72 -9.46 -0.33
CA VAL A 21 -8.84 -8.41 0.17
C VAL A 21 -8.82 -8.57 1.69
N PHE A 22 -7.70 -8.99 2.25
CA PHE A 22 -7.49 -8.99 3.69
C PHE A 22 -7.46 -7.54 4.17
N ALA A 23 -8.60 -7.07 4.64
CA ALA A 23 -8.76 -5.74 5.19
C ALA A 23 -9.11 -5.86 6.67
N ASP A 24 -8.32 -5.22 7.52
CA ASP A 24 -8.61 -5.12 8.95
C ASP A 24 -9.58 -3.96 9.20
N THR A 25 -10.41 -4.09 10.25
CA THR A 25 -11.31 -3.01 10.66
C THR A 25 -10.74 -2.31 11.88
N TYR A 26 -10.53 -1.00 11.77
CA TYR A 26 -10.13 -0.14 12.87
C TYR A 26 -11.30 0.71 13.37
N THR A 27 -11.49 0.75 14.68
CA THR A 27 -12.49 1.65 15.30
C THR A 27 -11.78 2.92 15.75
N VAL A 28 -12.22 4.07 15.22
CA VAL A 28 -11.67 5.40 15.51
C VAL A 28 -11.83 5.73 16.99
N LYS A 29 -10.76 6.22 17.61
CA LYS A 29 -10.71 6.66 19.00
C LYS A 29 -10.67 8.18 19.10
N ASN A 30 -10.93 8.71 20.31
CA ASN A 30 -10.79 10.14 20.57
C ASN A 30 -9.37 10.62 20.27
N GLY A 31 -9.25 11.72 19.50
CA GLY A 31 -7.97 12.31 19.11
C GLY A 31 -7.28 11.66 17.90
N ASP A 32 -7.93 10.67 17.26
CA ASP A 32 -7.47 10.10 16.01
C ASP A 32 -7.71 11.08 14.83
N SER A 33 -6.89 10.91 13.80
CA SER A 33 -7.11 11.47 12.48
C SER A 33 -6.74 10.42 11.42
N MET A 34 -7.25 10.56 10.21
CA MET A 34 -6.88 9.67 9.09
C MET A 34 -5.35 9.56 8.94
N TRP A 35 -4.65 10.69 9.09
CA TRP A 35 -3.19 10.72 9.01
C TRP A 35 -2.52 9.92 10.13
N LYS A 36 -2.94 10.10 11.41
CA LYS A 36 -2.38 9.36 12.54
C LYS A 36 -2.59 7.86 12.39
N ILE A 37 -3.76 7.46 11.90
CA ILE A 37 -4.10 6.06 11.66
C ILE A 37 -3.25 5.50 10.52
N ALA A 38 -3.10 6.25 9.41
CA ALA A 38 -2.23 5.86 8.30
C ALA A 38 -0.78 5.63 8.74
N MET A 39 -0.23 6.55 9.55
CA MET A 39 1.11 6.42 10.13
C MET A 39 1.23 5.18 11.03
N LYS A 40 0.23 4.95 11.88
CA LYS A 40 0.22 3.79 12.79
C LYS A 40 0.28 2.45 12.03
N TYR A 41 -0.41 2.34 10.91
CA TYR A 41 -0.44 1.12 10.09
C TYR A 41 0.60 1.11 8.97
N GLN A 42 1.40 2.18 8.85
CA GLN A 42 2.43 2.33 7.82
C GLN A 42 1.88 2.21 6.39
N ILE A 43 0.68 2.76 6.19
CA ILE A 43 0.02 2.90 4.89
C ILE A 43 -0.04 4.38 4.51
N GLY A 44 -0.20 4.68 3.23
CA GLY A 44 -0.35 6.07 2.80
C GLY A 44 -1.73 6.64 3.12
N LEU A 45 -1.78 7.97 3.31
CA LEU A 45 -3.06 8.65 3.55
C LEU A 45 -4.03 8.48 2.37
N LYS A 46 -3.52 8.46 1.13
CA LYS A 46 -4.34 8.24 -0.06
C LYS A 46 -4.96 6.84 -0.07
N GLU A 47 -4.19 5.83 0.33
CA GLU A 47 -4.61 4.44 0.37
C GLU A 47 -5.71 4.22 1.42
N ILE A 48 -5.57 4.80 2.63
CA ILE A 48 -6.61 4.68 3.65
C ILE A 48 -7.89 5.43 3.25
N ILE A 49 -7.78 6.58 2.59
CA ILE A 49 -8.94 7.32 2.06
C ILE A 49 -9.63 6.51 0.95
N ALA A 50 -8.86 5.94 0.01
CA ALA A 50 -9.38 5.14 -1.09
C ALA A 50 -10.09 3.86 -0.60
N ALA A 51 -9.61 3.26 0.49
CA ALA A 51 -10.24 2.09 1.12
C ALA A 51 -11.51 2.44 1.90
N ASN A 52 -11.80 3.72 2.12
CA ASN A 52 -12.91 4.22 2.96
C ASN A 52 -13.78 5.25 2.23
N THR A 53 -14.22 4.92 1.01
CA THR A 53 -15.03 5.81 0.15
C THR A 53 -16.38 6.18 0.75
N GLN A 54 -16.84 5.43 1.76
CA GLN A 54 -18.06 5.75 2.53
C GLN A 54 -17.89 7.00 3.39
N ILE A 55 -16.66 7.52 3.58
CA ILE A 55 -16.37 8.71 4.37
C ILE A 55 -16.28 9.91 3.44
N SER A 56 -17.33 10.71 3.43
CA SER A 56 -17.45 11.88 2.54
C SER A 56 -16.40 12.96 2.81
N ASN A 57 -15.99 13.12 4.09
CA ASN A 57 -14.96 14.08 4.48
C ASN A 57 -13.85 13.39 5.29
N PRO A 58 -12.73 13.00 4.64
CA PRO A 58 -11.61 12.36 5.32
C PRO A 58 -10.90 13.22 6.36
N SER A 59 -11.10 14.54 6.33
CA SER A 59 -10.54 15.45 7.34
C SER A 59 -11.37 15.46 8.64
N LEU A 60 -12.55 14.85 8.64
CA LEU A 60 -13.45 14.83 9.78
C LEU A 60 -13.94 13.41 10.04
N ILE A 61 -13.30 12.72 10.96
CA ILE A 61 -13.69 11.39 11.42
C ILE A 61 -14.11 11.46 12.89
N TYR A 62 -15.04 10.60 13.28
CA TYR A 62 -15.63 10.60 14.62
C TYR A 62 -15.27 9.33 15.39
N PRO A 63 -15.17 9.41 16.74
CA PRO A 63 -15.01 8.24 17.59
C PRO A 63 -16.09 7.18 17.31
N ASN A 64 -15.70 5.90 17.43
CA ASN A 64 -16.52 4.71 17.12
C ASN A 64 -16.82 4.50 15.63
N GLN A 65 -16.38 5.38 14.73
CA GLN A 65 -16.45 5.15 13.29
C GLN A 65 -15.53 3.98 12.91
N LYS A 66 -16.00 3.10 12.02
CA LYS A 66 -15.21 1.98 11.52
C LYS A 66 -14.51 2.35 10.23
N LEU A 67 -13.20 2.09 10.19
CA LEU A 67 -12.35 2.28 9.02
C LEU A 67 -11.84 0.92 8.53
N THR A 68 -11.80 0.77 7.22
CA THR A 68 -11.13 -0.32 6.54
C THR A 68 -9.64 -0.02 6.44
N ILE A 69 -8.79 -0.90 6.97
CA ILE A 69 -7.34 -0.79 6.90
C ILE A 69 -6.80 -1.85 5.96
N LEU A 70 -6.04 -1.45 4.96
CA LEU A 70 -5.40 -2.40 4.04
C LEU A 70 -4.30 -3.17 4.77
N ASN A 71 -4.35 -4.51 4.72
CA ASN A 71 -3.26 -5.33 5.22
C ASN A 71 -2.17 -5.41 4.15
N ILE A 72 -0.99 -4.86 4.46
CA ILE A 72 0.18 -4.84 3.58
C ILE A 72 1.34 -5.69 4.11
N ASP A 73 1.09 -6.61 5.03
CA ASP A 73 2.15 -7.39 5.68
C ASP A 73 2.92 -8.28 4.70
N SER A 74 2.25 -8.84 3.72
CA SER A 74 2.91 -9.60 2.65
C SER A 74 3.89 -8.73 1.85
N ILE A 75 3.50 -7.48 1.54
CA ILE A 75 4.33 -6.52 0.83
C ILE A 75 5.52 -6.11 1.69
N LYS A 76 5.30 -5.82 2.98
CA LYS A 76 6.38 -5.51 3.93
C LYS A 76 7.39 -6.67 4.06
N THR A 77 6.92 -7.90 3.96
CA THR A 77 7.81 -9.07 3.99
C THR A 77 8.75 -9.08 2.78
N VAL A 78 8.24 -8.77 1.59
CA VAL A 78 9.07 -8.64 0.38
C VAL A 78 10.06 -7.49 0.50
N ASP A 79 9.64 -6.31 0.98
CA ASP A 79 10.53 -5.17 1.20
C ASP A 79 11.70 -5.52 2.13
N ARG A 80 11.40 -6.17 3.26
CA ARG A 80 12.44 -6.60 4.22
C ARG A 80 13.41 -7.61 3.62
N GLU A 81 12.92 -8.54 2.80
CA GLU A 81 13.78 -9.52 2.13
C GLU A 81 14.71 -8.85 1.12
N VAL A 82 14.24 -7.87 0.36
CA VAL A 82 15.09 -7.06 -0.53
C VAL A 82 16.17 -6.34 0.25
N ILE A 83 15.83 -5.68 1.37
CA ILE A 83 16.80 -5.00 2.23
C ILE A 83 17.81 -6.00 2.79
N ARG A 84 17.36 -7.17 3.25
CA ARG A 84 18.24 -8.24 3.76
C ARG A 84 19.25 -8.68 2.70
N LEU A 85 18.81 -8.96 1.49
CA LEU A 85 19.67 -9.36 0.38
C LEU A 85 20.67 -8.26 0.02
N CYS A 86 20.22 -7.01 -0.06
CA CYS A 86 21.11 -5.87 -0.26
C CYS A 86 22.17 -5.77 0.85
N ASN A 87 21.81 -6.00 2.11
CA ASN A 87 22.76 -5.95 3.22
C ASN A 87 23.81 -7.05 3.16
N ILE A 88 23.46 -8.23 2.67
CA ILE A 88 24.45 -9.31 2.43
C ILE A 88 25.52 -8.85 1.43
N GLU A 89 25.12 -8.25 0.31
CA GLU A 89 26.07 -7.75 -0.69
C GLU A 89 26.89 -6.56 -0.18
N ARG A 90 26.27 -5.67 0.59
CA ARG A 90 26.96 -4.55 1.24
C ARG A 90 28.02 -5.03 2.22
N GLN A 91 27.71 -6.03 3.02
CA GLN A 91 28.64 -6.62 3.98
C GLN A 91 29.87 -7.23 3.27
N LYS A 92 29.68 -7.93 2.16
CA LYS A 92 30.80 -8.46 1.34
C LYS A 92 31.74 -7.36 0.83
N LYS A 93 31.25 -6.13 0.71
CA LYS A 93 32.00 -4.95 0.27
C LYS A 93 32.48 -4.05 1.41
N GLY A 94 32.31 -4.46 2.66
CA GLY A 94 32.67 -3.65 3.83
C GLY A 94 31.83 -2.40 4.02
N LEU A 95 30.65 -2.33 3.41
CA LEU A 95 29.74 -1.17 3.51
C LEU A 95 28.77 -1.34 4.70
N PRO A 96 28.41 -0.25 5.39
CA PRO A 96 27.44 -0.30 6.47
C PRO A 96 26.07 -0.77 5.99
N ALA A 97 25.34 -1.51 6.84
CA ALA A 97 24.00 -1.97 6.53
C ALA A 97 23.02 -0.80 6.37
N ILE A 98 22.04 -0.98 5.47
CA ILE A 98 20.89 -0.08 5.34
C ILE A 98 19.76 -0.58 6.23
N THR A 99 18.95 0.35 6.75
CA THR A 99 17.77 0.07 7.57
C THR A 99 16.49 0.33 6.78
N GLU A 100 15.42 -0.35 7.18
CA GLU A 100 14.09 -0.15 6.59
C GLU A 100 13.59 1.27 6.90
N ASN A 101 13.09 1.95 5.86
CA ASN A 101 12.27 3.14 6.00
C ASN A 101 10.97 2.91 5.23
N TRP A 102 9.88 2.71 5.96
CA TRP A 102 8.60 2.35 5.37
C TRP A 102 8.03 3.43 4.43
N GLU A 103 8.32 4.71 4.68
CA GLU A 103 7.88 5.82 3.81
C GLU A 103 8.59 5.77 2.46
N LEU A 104 9.91 5.54 2.47
CA LEU A 104 10.69 5.37 1.24
C LEU A 104 10.28 4.10 0.49
N SER A 105 10.07 2.98 1.20
CA SER A 105 9.59 1.74 0.59
C SER A 105 8.24 1.95 -0.11
N ARG A 106 7.31 2.70 0.51
CA ARG A 106 6.03 3.05 -0.10
C ARG A 106 6.20 3.88 -1.37
N VAL A 107 6.99 4.95 -1.31
CA VAL A 107 7.26 5.81 -2.49
C VAL A 107 7.91 5.01 -3.61
N ALA A 108 8.84 4.12 -3.29
CA ALA A 108 9.49 3.26 -4.27
C ALA A 108 8.49 2.31 -4.95
N ARG A 109 7.56 1.72 -4.19
CA ARG A 109 6.48 0.88 -4.74
C ARG A 109 5.55 1.67 -5.65
N ASP A 110 5.10 2.85 -5.21
CA ASP A 110 4.23 3.71 -6.01
C ASP A 110 4.90 4.07 -7.34
N LYS A 111 6.19 4.40 -7.30
CA LYS A 111 6.96 4.70 -8.52
C LYS A 111 7.14 3.48 -9.41
N SER A 112 7.44 2.33 -8.84
CA SER A 112 7.58 1.07 -9.60
C SER A 112 6.26 0.69 -10.27
N MET A 113 5.13 0.87 -9.59
CA MET A 113 3.80 0.62 -10.15
C MET A 113 3.47 1.59 -11.28
N ASP A 114 3.76 2.88 -11.12
CA ASP A 114 3.58 3.90 -12.16
C ASP A 114 4.40 3.57 -13.41
N MET A 115 5.67 3.18 -13.22
CA MET A 115 6.53 2.76 -14.33
C MET A 115 6.01 1.51 -15.03
N ALA A 116 5.53 0.52 -14.30
CA ALA A 116 4.96 -0.70 -14.86
C ALA A 116 3.67 -0.42 -15.64
N GLN A 117 2.78 0.43 -15.12
CA GLN A 117 1.52 0.78 -15.79
C GLN A 117 1.73 1.60 -17.06
N LYS A 118 2.70 2.50 -17.04
CA LYS A 118 3.02 3.36 -18.20
C LYS A 118 4.01 2.72 -19.17
N ASN A 119 4.51 1.52 -18.87
CA ASN A 119 5.57 0.83 -19.62
C ASN A 119 6.80 1.75 -19.86
N THR A 120 7.14 2.58 -18.88
CA THR A 120 8.21 3.56 -18.94
C THR A 120 9.24 3.32 -17.85
N LEU A 121 10.50 3.13 -18.26
CA LEU A 121 11.64 3.10 -17.33
C LEU A 121 12.28 4.49 -17.27
N VAL A 122 11.48 5.51 -16.96
CA VAL A 122 11.97 6.89 -16.90
C VAL A 122 12.30 7.26 -15.46
N LEU A 123 13.58 7.30 -15.16
CA LEU A 123 14.13 8.04 -14.03
C LEU A 123 14.02 9.55 -14.34
N GLN A 124 12.86 10.13 -14.14
CA GLN A 124 12.78 11.59 -14.03
C GLN A 124 13.39 11.99 -12.68
N VAL A 125 14.67 12.30 -12.72
CA VAL A 125 15.27 13.13 -11.69
C VAL A 125 14.61 14.51 -11.83
N GLN A 126 13.66 14.83 -10.96
CA GLN A 126 13.22 16.21 -10.80
C GLN A 126 14.44 16.98 -10.28
N HIS A 127 15.11 17.66 -11.18
CA HIS A 127 16.03 18.70 -10.82
C HIS A 127 15.18 19.81 -10.17
N THR A 128 15.14 19.80 -8.85
CA THR A 128 14.67 20.96 -8.11
C THR A 128 15.76 22.01 -8.30
N ASP A 129 15.57 22.89 -9.27
CA ASP A 129 16.36 24.11 -9.39
C ASP A 129 16.23 24.88 -8.07
N ARG A 130 17.19 24.66 -7.19
CA ARG A 130 17.42 25.50 -6.05
C ARG A 130 18.01 26.81 -6.62
N HIS A 131 17.15 27.76 -6.95
CA HIS A 131 17.58 29.13 -7.06
C HIS A 131 17.98 29.60 -5.64
N LEU A 132 19.28 29.50 -5.36
CA LEU A 132 19.90 30.24 -4.29
C LEU A 132 19.99 31.71 -4.77
N ILE A 133 19.24 32.57 -4.11
CA ILE A 133 19.56 34.01 -3.98
C ILE A 133 19.84 34.21 -2.51
#